data_72cbafbff719d9aa203c6a467c08daf0
#
_entry.id   72cbafbff719d9aa203c6a467c08daf0
#
_cell.length_a   1.000
_cell.length_b   1.000
_cell.length_c   1.000
_cell.angle_alpha   90.00
_cell.angle_beta   90.00
_cell.angle_gamma   90.00
#
_symmetry.space_group_name_H-M   'P 1'
#
loop_
_entity.id
_entity.type
_entity.pdbx_description
1 polymer ?
#
loop_
_entity_poly.entity_id
_entity_poly.type
_entity_poly.pdbx_seq_one_letter_code
_entity_poly.pdbx_strand_id
1 'polypeptide(L)'
;MGQVAGGRAEALYKLKMMVMTALFIALGYVATSLLVIPIPGGGYLNLGDTIVLLGAYLLGPVYGAVAGGLGPALADLLAGYGIYVPATLVIKALMGVTAALLYRALRKKIWGAVLCGVTAEAIMIAGYYLFESFLAGNLAAGLAGVPGNMIQAAFGVAASTLLAGALKKSALVHRQFPAF
;
A
#
# COMPACT_ATOMS: atom_id res chain seq x y z
N MET A 1 30.78 27.35 0.36
CA MET A 1 30.34 26.54 -0.79
C MET A 1 29.68 25.19 -0.41
N GLY A 2 30.09 24.49 0.64
CA GLY A 2 29.54 23.18 1.02
C GLY A 2 28.06 23.19 1.47
N GLN A 3 27.59 24.21 2.18
CA GLN A 3 26.21 24.28 2.67
C GLN A 3 25.18 24.48 1.55
N VAL A 4 25.50 25.24 0.51
CA VAL A 4 24.60 25.47 -0.63
C VAL A 4 24.45 24.21 -1.48
N ALA A 5 25.54 23.44 -1.64
CA ALA A 5 25.51 22.18 -2.38
C ALA A 5 24.66 21.10 -1.62
N GLY A 6 24.77 21.05 -0.29
CA GLY A 6 23.97 20.13 0.54
C GLY A 6 22.47 20.44 0.48
N GLY A 7 22.10 21.71 0.59
CA GLY A 7 20.68 22.12 0.51
C GLY A 7 20.04 21.81 -0.85
N ARG A 8 20.79 21.97 -1.95
CA ARG A 8 20.30 21.64 -3.31
C ARG A 8 20.10 20.12 -3.49
N ALA A 9 21.01 19.31 -2.97
CA ALA A 9 20.87 17.86 -3.03
C ALA A 9 19.66 17.35 -2.23
N GLU A 10 19.43 17.92 -1.05
CA GLU A 10 18.27 17.59 -0.23
C GLU A 10 16.95 18.01 -0.90
N ALA A 11 16.89 19.21 -1.50
CA ALA A 11 15.72 19.68 -2.24
C ALA A 11 15.40 18.77 -3.44
N LEU A 12 16.41 18.35 -4.20
CA LEU A 12 16.25 17.42 -5.32
C LEU A 12 15.76 16.04 -4.86
N TYR A 13 16.26 15.56 -3.73
CA TYR A 13 15.78 14.29 -3.14
C TYR A 13 14.30 14.40 -2.74
N LYS A 14 13.90 15.46 -2.05
CA LYS A 14 12.49 15.70 -1.66
C LYS A 14 11.58 15.79 -2.89
N LEU A 15 11.99 16.56 -3.89
CA LEU A 15 11.24 16.67 -5.14
C LEU A 15 11.05 15.30 -5.82
N LYS A 16 12.13 14.52 -5.93
CA LYS A 16 12.07 13.16 -6.45
C LYS A 16 11.09 12.30 -5.69
N MET A 17 11.15 12.30 -4.35
CA MET A 17 10.25 11.50 -3.52
C MET A 17 8.80 11.93 -3.66
N MET A 18 8.51 13.24 -3.79
CA MET A 18 7.16 13.74 -4.05
C MET A 18 6.63 13.29 -5.41
N VAL A 19 7.44 13.37 -6.48
CA VAL A 19 7.07 12.89 -7.83
C VAL A 19 6.80 11.38 -7.82
N MET A 20 7.67 10.61 -7.17
CA MET A 20 7.48 9.16 -7.06
C MET A 20 6.24 8.81 -6.24
N THR A 21 5.96 9.56 -5.17
CA THR A 21 4.73 9.38 -4.39
C THR A 21 3.49 9.63 -5.24
N ALA A 22 3.46 10.73 -6.02
CA ALA A 22 2.36 11.03 -6.93
C ALA A 22 2.16 9.91 -7.98
N LEU A 23 3.26 9.38 -8.52
CA LEU A 23 3.21 8.24 -9.45
C LEU A 23 2.61 6.99 -8.77
N PHE A 24 3.02 6.68 -7.54
CA PHE A 24 2.48 5.54 -6.81
C PHE A 24 1.03 5.75 -6.38
N ILE A 25 0.58 6.98 -6.10
CA ILE A 25 -0.84 7.31 -5.91
C ILE A 25 -1.63 6.97 -7.19
N ALA A 26 -1.14 7.43 -8.34
CA ALA A 26 -1.79 7.15 -9.63
C ALA A 26 -1.82 5.65 -9.96
N LEU A 27 -0.71 4.93 -9.74
CA LEU A 27 -0.65 3.48 -9.92
C LEU A 27 -1.58 2.75 -8.96
N GLY A 28 -1.63 3.17 -7.70
CA GLY A 28 -2.54 2.61 -6.69
C GLY A 28 -4.00 2.83 -7.07
N TYR A 29 -4.35 4.04 -7.51
CA TYR A 29 -5.68 4.34 -8.06
C TYR A 29 -6.03 3.41 -9.24
N VAL A 30 -5.16 3.33 -10.24
CA VAL A 30 -5.39 2.49 -11.42
C VAL A 30 -5.52 1.01 -11.04
N ALA A 31 -4.60 0.48 -10.23
CA ALA A 31 -4.64 -0.92 -9.81
C ALA A 31 -5.89 -1.27 -9.00
N THR A 32 -6.37 -0.36 -8.17
CA THR A 32 -7.61 -0.53 -7.41
C THR A 32 -8.84 -0.47 -8.31
N SER A 33 -8.82 0.38 -9.35
CA SER A 33 -9.95 0.58 -10.27
C SER A 33 -10.03 -0.42 -11.42
N LEU A 34 -8.92 -1.10 -11.77
CA LEU A 34 -8.87 -2.05 -12.91
C LEU A 34 -9.70 -3.31 -12.66
N LEU A 35 -9.78 -3.77 -11.43
CA LEU A 35 -10.54 -4.94 -11.04
C LEU A 35 -11.39 -4.60 -9.82
N VAL A 36 -12.69 -4.52 -10.01
CA VAL A 36 -13.67 -4.26 -8.95
C VAL A 36 -14.64 -5.42 -8.90
N ILE A 37 -14.42 -6.35 -7.98
CA ILE A 37 -15.30 -7.50 -7.76
C ILE A 37 -15.98 -7.31 -6.40
N PRO A 38 -17.27 -6.97 -6.35
CA PRO A 38 -17.98 -6.80 -5.09
C PRO A 38 -17.92 -8.05 -4.23
N ILE A 39 -17.75 -7.86 -2.92
CA ILE A 39 -17.73 -8.95 -1.94
C ILE A 39 -18.93 -8.86 -0.99
N PRO A 40 -19.39 -9.99 -0.45
CA PRO A 40 -20.42 -9.99 0.60
C PRO A 40 -19.97 -9.15 1.79
N GLY A 41 -20.88 -8.41 2.40
CA GLY A 41 -20.59 -7.54 3.54
C GLY A 41 -20.23 -6.10 3.17
N GLY A 42 -19.97 -5.82 1.91
CA GLY A 42 -19.60 -4.50 1.37
C GLY A 42 -18.17 -4.48 0.84
N GLY A 43 -17.80 -3.37 0.22
CA GLY A 43 -16.48 -3.25 -0.43
C GLY A 43 -16.31 -4.12 -1.67
N TYR A 44 -15.09 -4.32 -2.11
CA TYR A 44 -14.74 -5.07 -3.32
C TYR A 44 -13.29 -5.56 -3.33
N LEU A 45 -13.03 -6.66 -4.02
CA LEU A 45 -11.67 -7.14 -4.33
C LEU A 45 -11.01 -6.25 -5.38
N ASN A 46 -9.72 -5.97 -5.21
CA ASN A 46 -8.94 -5.16 -6.14
C ASN A 46 -7.45 -5.54 -6.13
N LEU A 47 -6.67 -4.94 -7.04
CA LEU A 47 -5.23 -5.18 -7.18
C LEU A 47 -4.37 -4.14 -6.45
N GLY A 48 -4.99 -3.18 -5.76
CA GLY A 48 -4.34 -2.01 -5.15
C GLY A 48 -3.26 -2.38 -4.14
N ASP A 49 -3.45 -3.45 -3.36
CA ASP A 49 -2.54 -3.86 -2.29
C ASP A 49 -1.15 -4.21 -2.80
N THR A 50 -1.05 -4.76 -3.99
CA THR A 50 0.24 -4.96 -4.67
C THR A 50 1.03 -3.66 -4.76
N ILE A 51 0.37 -2.55 -5.14
CA ILE A 51 1.00 -1.24 -5.28
C ILE A 51 1.25 -0.58 -3.92
N VAL A 52 0.35 -0.75 -2.95
CA VAL A 52 0.54 -0.26 -1.58
C VAL A 52 1.80 -0.87 -0.97
N LEU A 53 1.94 -2.18 -1.02
CA LEU A 53 3.10 -2.90 -0.49
C LEU A 53 4.38 -2.55 -1.25
N LEU A 54 4.35 -2.51 -2.58
CA LEU A 54 5.50 -2.15 -3.39
C LEU A 54 5.94 -0.70 -3.13
N GLY A 55 4.99 0.22 -3.03
CA GLY A 55 5.24 1.62 -2.64
C GLY A 55 5.88 1.73 -1.26
N ALA A 56 5.42 0.95 -0.29
CA ALA A 56 6.00 0.90 1.05
C ALA A 56 7.48 0.46 1.01
N TYR A 57 7.80 -0.57 0.22
CA TYR A 57 9.17 -1.08 0.11
C TYR A 57 10.12 -0.08 -0.56
N LEU A 58 9.66 0.63 -1.59
CA LEU A 58 10.48 1.56 -2.39
C LEU A 58 10.58 2.95 -1.76
N LEU A 59 9.46 3.51 -1.32
CA LEU A 59 9.36 4.90 -0.87
C LEU A 59 9.62 5.05 0.63
N GLY A 60 9.44 3.97 1.40
CA GLY A 60 9.56 3.99 2.86
C GLY A 60 8.30 4.49 3.58
N PRO A 61 8.35 4.63 4.93
CA PRO A 61 7.15 4.70 5.75
C PRO A 61 6.28 5.93 5.47
N VAL A 62 6.85 7.12 5.34
CA VAL A 62 6.07 8.35 5.16
C VAL A 62 5.46 8.42 3.77
N TYR A 63 6.29 8.34 2.74
CA TYR A 63 5.84 8.44 1.35
C TYR A 63 5.02 7.22 0.91
N GLY A 64 5.38 6.02 1.41
CA GLY A 64 4.60 4.80 1.19
C GLY A 64 3.22 4.84 1.85
N ALA A 65 3.11 5.43 3.04
CA ALA A 65 1.80 5.64 3.69
C ALA A 65 0.92 6.62 2.91
N VAL A 66 1.49 7.73 2.47
CA VAL A 66 0.75 8.73 1.67
C VAL A 66 0.27 8.12 0.35
N ALA A 67 1.17 7.43 -0.37
CA ALA A 67 0.81 6.79 -1.64
C ALA A 67 -0.22 5.66 -1.43
N GLY A 68 0.02 4.80 -0.43
CA GLY A 68 -0.84 3.67 -0.11
C GLY A 68 -2.23 4.08 0.33
N GLY A 69 -2.35 5.14 1.12
CA GLY A 69 -3.65 5.65 1.57
C GLY A 69 -4.42 6.39 0.47
N LEU A 70 -3.78 7.33 -0.21
CA LEU A 70 -4.47 8.21 -1.17
C LEU A 70 -4.89 7.50 -2.46
N GLY A 71 -4.07 6.60 -3.00
CA GLY A 71 -4.39 5.92 -4.26
C GLY A 71 -5.70 5.13 -4.19
N PRO A 72 -5.83 4.14 -3.30
CA PRO A 72 -7.06 3.38 -3.11
C PRO A 72 -8.25 4.23 -2.63
N ALA A 73 -8.03 5.23 -1.75
CA ALA A 73 -9.11 6.10 -1.28
C ALA A 73 -9.71 6.94 -2.42
N LEU A 74 -8.89 7.39 -3.38
CA LEU A 74 -9.39 8.05 -4.60
C LEU A 74 -10.17 7.07 -5.49
N ALA A 75 -9.76 5.81 -5.56
CA ALA A 75 -10.50 4.79 -6.29
C ALA A 75 -11.89 4.57 -5.68
N ASP A 76 -11.99 4.43 -4.36
CA ASP A 76 -13.27 4.31 -3.66
C ASP A 76 -14.18 5.52 -3.92
N LEU A 77 -13.62 6.73 -3.86
CA LEU A 77 -14.37 7.96 -4.09
C LEU A 77 -14.99 7.99 -5.50
N LEU A 78 -14.20 7.64 -6.51
CA LEU A 78 -14.63 7.70 -7.91
C LEU A 78 -15.46 6.50 -8.33
N ALA A 79 -15.33 5.36 -7.64
CA ALA A 79 -16.16 4.17 -7.85
C ALA A 79 -17.53 4.22 -7.12
N GLY A 80 -17.81 5.29 -6.37
CA GLY A 80 -19.07 5.45 -5.63
C GLY A 80 -19.08 4.81 -4.23
N TYR A 81 -17.94 4.31 -3.76
CA TYR A 81 -17.75 3.78 -2.39
C TYR A 81 -17.35 4.86 -1.39
N GLY A 82 -17.97 6.06 -1.48
CA GLY A 82 -17.59 7.23 -0.68
C GLY A 82 -17.55 7.00 0.83
N ILE A 83 -18.41 6.12 1.35
CA ILE A 83 -18.43 5.77 2.78
C ILE A 83 -17.15 5.04 3.23
N TYR A 84 -16.48 4.33 2.32
CA TYR A 84 -15.23 3.61 2.59
C TYR A 84 -14.00 4.53 2.57
N VAL A 85 -14.06 5.69 1.91
CA VAL A 85 -12.91 6.59 1.71
C VAL A 85 -12.10 6.88 2.98
N PRO A 86 -12.72 7.28 4.12
CA PRO A 86 -11.96 7.54 5.34
C PRO A 86 -11.30 6.29 5.91
N ALA A 87 -12.00 5.15 5.89
CA ALA A 87 -11.48 3.88 6.39
C ALA A 87 -10.33 3.39 5.50
N THR A 88 -10.51 3.38 4.19
CA THR A 88 -9.49 2.98 3.22
C THR A 88 -8.24 3.84 3.35
N LEU A 89 -8.39 5.16 3.46
CA LEU A 89 -7.27 6.07 3.67
C LEU A 89 -6.42 5.67 4.89
N VAL A 90 -7.07 5.45 6.02
CA VAL A 90 -6.38 5.11 7.28
C VAL A 90 -5.80 3.70 7.22
N ILE A 91 -6.58 2.71 6.83
CA ILE A 91 -6.16 1.30 6.80
C ILE A 91 -4.98 1.11 5.85
N LYS A 92 -5.07 1.64 4.62
CA LYS A 92 -4.02 1.49 3.61
C LYS A 92 -2.75 2.31 3.94
N ALA A 93 -2.90 3.46 4.59
CA ALA A 93 -1.75 4.20 5.12
C ALA A 93 -1.03 3.41 6.23
N LEU A 94 -1.77 2.79 7.16
CA LEU A 94 -1.22 1.93 8.20
C LEU A 94 -0.50 0.70 7.61
N MET A 95 -1.08 0.07 6.58
CA MET A 95 -0.39 -0.99 5.82
C MET A 95 0.95 -0.50 5.28
N GLY A 96 0.97 0.66 4.63
CA GLY A 96 2.17 1.27 4.05
C GLY A 96 3.25 1.54 5.10
N VAL A 97 2.90 2.16 6.23
CA VAL A 97 3.84 2.41 7.34
C VAL A 97 4.41 1.09 7.87
N THR A 98 3.53 0.15 8.22
CA THR A 98 3.93 -1.11 8.85
C THR A 98 4.81 -1.93 7.93
N ALA A 99 4.42 -2.11 6.66
CA ALA A 99 5.21 -2.82 5.67
C ALA A 99 6.59 -2.19 5.49
N ALA A 100 6.68 -0.86 5.39
CA ALA A 100 7.94 -0.16 5.19
C ALA A 100 8.88 -0.27 6.40
N LEU A 101 8.36 -0.14 7.62
CA LEU A 101 9.15 -0.24 8.84
C LEU A 101 9.69 -1.67 9.03
N LEU A 102 8.84 -2.67 8.87
CA LEU A 102 9.25 -4.07 8.98
C LEU A 102 10.24 -4.45 7.88
N TYR A 103 10.03 -4.00 6.64
CA TYR A 103 10.94 -4.27 5.53
C TYR A 103 12.35 -3.73 5.78
N ARG A 104 12.44 -2.54 6.37
CA ARG A 104 13.73 -1.97 6.81
C ARG A 104 14.35 -2.81 7.93
N ALA A 105 13.57 -3.19 8.94
CA ALA A 105 14.02 -3.99 10.07
C ALA A 105 14.54 -5.38 9.65
N LEU A 106 13.90 -6.00 8.67
CA LEU A 106 14.28 -7.31 8.10
C LEU A 106 15.38 -7.22 7.03
N ARG A 107 16.12 -6.10 7.01
CA ARG A 107 17.25 -5.85 6.10
C ARG A 107 16.89 -6.08 4.63
N LYS A 108 15.63 -5.83 4.27
CA LYS A 108 15.11 -5.84 2.89
C LYS A 108 15.33 -7.16 2.15
N LYS A 109 15.39 -8.27 2.87
CA LYS A 109 15.46 -9.60 2.27
C LYS A 109 14.13 -9.94 1.59
N ILE A 110 14.18 -10.79 0.54
CA ILE A 110 12.96 -11.15 -0.20
C ILE A 110 11.93 -11.89 0.66
N TRP A 111 12.37 -12.81 1.53
CA TRP A 111 11.48 -13.45 2.49
C TRP A 111 10.90 -12.45 3.51
N GLY A 112 11.65 -11.37 3.81
CA GLY A 112 11.18 -10.25 4.62
C GLY A 112 10.01 -9.52 3.96
N ALA A 113 9.99 -9.39 2.63
CA ALA A 113 8.87 -8.81 1.90
C ALA A 113 7.58 -9.62 2.10
N VAL A 114 7.67 -10.97 2.10
CA VAL A 114 6.52 -11.84 2.41
C VAL A 114 6.00 -11.57 3.82
N LEU A 115 6.88 -11.58 4.82
CA LEU A 115 6.47 -11.37 6.21
C LEU A 115 5.87 -9.96 6.42
N CYS A 116 6.47 -8.94 5.83
CA CYS A 116 5.95 -7.56 5.87
C CYS A 116 4.58 -7.46 5.21
N GLY A 117 4.43 -8.09 4.04
CA GLY A 117 3.16 -8.14 3.33
C GLY A 117 2.08 -8.83 4.16
N VAL A 118 2.34 -10.01 4.68
CA VAL A 118 1.38 -10.74 5.53
C VAL A 118 0.95 -9.92 6.74
N THR A 119 1.89 -9.24 7.41
CA THR A 119 1.57 -8.40 8.57
C THR A 119 0.71 -7.19 8.16
N ALA A 120 1.05 -6.53 7.05
CA ALA A 120 0.29 -5.39 6.56
C ALA A 120 -1.13 -5.80 6.10
N GLU A 121 -1.25 -6.94 5.42
CA GLU A 121 -2.55 -7.47 5.00
C GLU A 121 -3.42 -7.93 6.19
N ALA A 122 -2.82 -8.41 7.27
CA ALA A 122 -3.56 -8.68 8.50
C ALA A 122 -4.19 -7.40 9.07
N ILE A 123 -3.49 -6.25 8.98
CA ILE A 123 -4.04 -4.94 9.35
C ILE A 123 -5.22 -4.58 8.44
N MET A 124 -5.11 -4.83 7.14
CA MET A 124 -6.18 -4.60 6.17
C MET A 124 -7.42 -5.42 6.51
N ILE A 125 -7.26 -6.72 6.67
CA ILE A 125 -8.38 -7.64 6.98
C ILE A 125 -9.07 -7.21 8.28
N ALA A 126 -8.29 -6.97 9.35
CA ALA A 126 -8.82 -6.54 10.63
C ALA A 126 -9.49 -5.16 10.55
N GLY A 127 -8.89 -4.22 9.82
CA GLY A 127 -9.41 -2.87 9.66
C GLY A 127 -10.75 -2.84 8.95
N TYR A 128 -10.88 -3.53 7.82
CA TYR A 128 -12.16 -3.61 7.12
C TYR A 128 -13.20 -4.44 7.88
N TYR A 129 -12.79 -5.54 8.52
CA TYR A 129 -13.69 -6.28 9.41
C TYR A 129 -14.32 -5.37 10.48
N LEU A 130 -13.50 -4.56 11.16
CA LEU A 130 -13.99 -3.66 12.20
C LEU A 130 -14.86 -2.54 11.61
N PHE A 131 -14.47 -1.98 10.47
CA PHE A 131 -15.21 -0.92 9.80
C PHE A 131 -16.58 -1.40 9.30
N GLU A 132 -16.64 -2.55 8.64
CA GLU A 132 -17.89 -3.16 8.15
C GLU A 132 -18.80 -3.59 9.29
N SER A 133 -18.21 -4.11 10.39
CA SER A 133 -18.95 -4.41 11.61
C SER A 133 -19.56 -3.17 12.23
N PHE A 134 -18.83 -2.07 12.23
CA PHE A 134 -19.32 -0.78 12.72
C PHE A 134 -20.46 -0.26 11.85
N LEU A 135 -20.33 -0.29 10.53
CA LEU A 135 -21.37 0.15 9.60
C LEU A 135 -22.65 -0.66 9.74
N ALA A 136 -22.53 -1.96 9.93
CA ALA A 136 -23.66 -2.86 10.07
C ALA A 136 -24.26 -2.90 11.50
N GLY A 137 -23.59 -2.29 12.48
CA GLY A 137 -23.96 -2.38 13.89
C GLY A 137 -23.86 -3.79 14.48
N ASN A 138 -23.12 -4.71 13.82
CA ASN A 138 -23.07 -6.12 14.19
C ASN A 138 -21.72 -6.73 13.78
N LEU A 139 -21.01 -7.32 14.76
CA LEU A 139 -19.72 -7.99 14.52
C LEU A 139 -19.81 -9.16 13.55
N ALA A 140 -20.92 -9.91 13.56
CA ALA A 140 -21.07 -11.05 12.64
C ALA A 140 -21.20 -10.61 11.17
N ALA A 141 -21.76 -9.41 10.93
CA ALA A 141 -21.89 -8.88 9.58
C ALA A 141 -20.53 -8.58 8.92
N GLY A 142 -19.57 -8.05 9.68
CA GLY A 142 -18.23 -7.80 9.18
C GLY A 142 -17.47 -9.06 8.77
N LEU A 143 -17.84 -10.24 9.31
CA LEU A 143 -17.21 -11.51 8.90
C LEU A 143 -17.49 -11.86 7.42
N ALA A 144 -18.56 -11.34 6.85
CA ALA A 144 -18.92 -11.63 5.45
C ALA A 144 -17.86 -11.13 4.45
N GLY A 145 -17.17 -10.02 4.75
CA GLY A 145 -16.08 -9.47 3.93
C GLY A 145 -14.73 -10.19 4.08
N VAL A 146 -14.51 -10.88 5.21
CA VAL A 146 -13.20 -11.47 5.55
C VAL A 146 -12.67 -12.44 4.48
N PRO A 147 -13.45 -13.41 3.94
CA PRO A 147 -12.93 -14.33 2.93
C PRO A 147 -12.44 -13.61 1.66
N GLY A 148 -13.17 -12.60 1.19
CA GLY A 148 -12.76 -11.77 0.05
C GLY A 148 -11.45 -11.03 0.35
N ASN A 149 -11.37 -10.35 1.48
CA ASN A 149 -10.16 -9.66 1.91
C ASN A 149 -8.96 -10.60 2.06
N MET A 150 -9.15 -11.85 2.50
CA MET A 150 -8.08 -12.86 2.54
C MET A 150 -7.55 -13.24 1.16
N ILE A 151 -8.43 -13.38 0.16
CA ILE A 151 -8.04 -13.66 -1.24
C ILE A 151 -7.23 -12.46 -1.77
N GLN A 152 -7.70 -11.24 -1.55
CA GLN A 152 -6.99 -10.01 -1.93
C GLN A 152 -5.61 -9.94 -1.27
N ALA A 153 -5.52 -10.22 0.02
CA ALA A 153 -4.28 -10.25 0.78
C ALA A 153 -3.27 -11.26 0.22
N ALA A 154 -3.71 -12.49 -0.05
CA ALA A 154 -2.84 -13.52 -0.63
C ALA A 154 -2.27 -13.08 -1.99
N PHE A 155 -3.11 -12.49 -2.85
CA PHE A 155 -2.67 -11.94 -4.13
C PHE A 155 -1.71 -10.77 -3.95
N GLY A 156 -2.03 -9.81 -3.07
CA GLY A 156 -1.22 -8.63 -2.79
C GLY A 156 0.20 -9.00 -2.32
N VAL A 157 0.30 -9.94 -1.37
CA VAL A 157 1.60 -10.46 -0.88
C VAL A 157 2.38 -11.15 -2.00
N ALA A 158 1.75 -12.05 -2.75
CA ALA A 158 2.42 -12.80 -3.80
C ALA A 158 2.94 -11.86 -4.90
N ALA A 159 2.06 -11.01 -5.45
CA ALA A 159 2.40 -10.12 -6.55
C ALA A 159 3.44 -9.06 -6.14
N SER A 160 3.28 -8.42 -4.99
CA SER A 160 4.24 -7.42 -4.49
C SER A 160 5.62 -8.03 -4.22
N THR A 161 5.68 -9.26 -3.69
CA THR A 161 6.95 -9.97 -3.43
C THR A 161 7.66 -10.33 -4.73
N LEU A 162 6.93 -10.85 -5.72
CA LEU A 162 7.48 -11.18 -7.04
C LEU A 162 8.01 -9.93 -7.74
N LEU A 163 7.25 -8.84 -7.74
CA LEU A 163 7.66 -7.56 -8.32
C LEU A 163 8.87 -6.97 -7.58
N ALA A 164 8.88 -7.00 -6.26
CA ALA A 164 10.04 -6.55 -5.48
C ALA A 164 11.28 -7.37 -5.81
N GLY A 165 11.16 -8.70 -5.96
CA GLY A 165 12.24 -9.59 -6.37
C GLY A 165 12.77 -9.27 -7.77
N ALA A 166 11.88 -8.98 -8.73
CA ALA A 166 12.25 -8.58 -10.08
C ALA A 166 12.96 -7.21 -10.11
N LEU A 167 12.42 -6.23 -9.37
CA LEU A 167 12.97 -4.89 -9.28
C LEU A 167 14.34 -4.86 -8.61
N LYS A 168 14.62 -5.74 -7.66
CA LYS A 168 15.94 -5.89 -7.03
C LYS A 168 17.04 -6.33 -8.01
N LYS A 169 16.68 -6.92 -9.14
CA LYS A 169 17.67 -7.27 -10.19
C LYS A 169 17.99 -6.08 -11.11
N SER A 170 17.23 -4.99 -11.03
CA SER A 170 17.39 -3.83 -11.91
C SER A 170 18.41 -2.83 -11.36
N ALA A 171 19.49 -2.61 -12.10
CA ALA A 171 20.50 -1.59 -11.80
C ALA A 171 19.88 -0.18 -11.75
N LEU A 172 18.85 0.09 -12.58
CA LEU A 172 18.15 1.37 -12.59
C LEU A 172 17.42 1.61 -11.26
N VAL A 173 16.75 0.57 -10.71
CA VAL A 173 16.04 0.67 -9.44
C VAL A 173 17.00 0.92 -8.29
N HIS A 174 18.13 0.20 -8.23
CA HIS A 174 19.16 0.45 -7.21
C HIS A 174 19.74 1.86 -7.29
N ARG A 175 19.93 2.39 -8.50
CA ARG A 175 20.38 3.77 -8.69
C ARG A 175 19.34 4.80 -8.20
N GLN A 176 18.06 4.52 -8.41
CA GLN A 176 16.97 5.43 -8.03
C GLN A 176 16.56 5.29 -6.57
N PHE A 177 16.60 4.10 -6.02
CA PHE A 177 16.18 3.77 -4.65
C PHE A 177 17.31 3.00 -3.93
N PRO A 178 18.42 3.67 -3.57
CA PRO A 178 19.57 3.01 -2.93
C PRO A 178 19.21 2.39 -1.58
N ALA A 179 18.09 2.82 -1.02
CA ALA A 179 17.56 2.30 0.23
C ALA A 179 16.62 1.09 0.07
N PHE A 180 16.36 0.60 -1.15
CA PHE A 180 15.48 -0.56 -1.46
C PHE A 180 16.17 -1.95 -1.42
#